data_f5a3409c98cda69f77df37e74938ecb0
#
_entry.id   f5a3409c98cda69f77df37e74938ecb0
#
_cell.length_a   1.000
_cell.length_b   1.000
_cell.length_c   1.000
_cell.angle_alpha   90.00
_cell.angle_beta   90.00
_cell.angle_gamma   90.00
#
_symmetry.space_group_name_H-M   'P 1'
#
loop_
_entity.id
_entity.type
_entity.pdbx_description
1 polymer ?
#
loop_
_entity_poly.entity_id
_entity_poly.type
_entity_poly.pdbx_seq_one_letter_code
_entity_poly.pdbx_strand_id
1 'polypeptide(L)'
;MKQIKFCAGHRLVDHGGKCENLHGHNYTAQIFVTGTETDSIGRVVDFSVIKRLFKTWIDDHWDHAMVLWDNDTTAIKAIQSVEPNRLHLLPFNPTAENMARFLLEQVSPELLSEIPEYKVQVTKVIIWETETACAEVTLDTSPANEHVTANAWKQDASV
;
A
#
# COMPACT_ATOMS: atom_id res chain seq x y z
N MET A 1 5.18 15.50 0.98
CA MET A 1 4.22 14.51 0.45
C MET A 1 4.49 14.25 -1.02
N LYS A 2 4.40 12.99 -1.47
CA LYS A 2 4.47 12.60 -2.87
C LYS A 2 3.21 11.88 -3.29
N GLN A 3 2.66 12.23 -4.45
CA GLN A 3 1.47 11.62 -5.03
C GLN A 3 1.88 10.72 -6.21
N ILE A 4 1.27 9.52 -6.27
CA ILE A 4 1.50 8.52 -7.31
C ILE A 4 0.14 8.02 -7.76
N LYS A 5 -0.12 8.03 -9.07
CA LYS A 5 -1.33 7.51 -9.68
C LYS A 5 -1.05 6.15 -10.30
N PHE A 6 -2.04 5.24 -10.19
CA PHE A 6 -1.99 3.89 -10.76
C PHE A 6 -3.40 3.36 -11.01
N CYS A 7 -3.53 2.37 -11.89
CA CYS A 7 -4.78 1.67 -12.16
C CYS A 7 -4.67 0.26 -11.61
N ALA A 8 -5.66 -0.20 -10.87
CA ALA A 8 -5.69 -1.57 -10.38
C ALA A 8 -7.12 -2.11 -10.34
N GLY A 9 -7.23 -3.43 -10.56
CA GLY A 9 -8.48 -4.14 -10.32
C GLY A 9 -8.47 -4.79 -8.95
N HIS A 10 -9.65 -4.97 -8.37
CA HIS A 10 -9.84 -5.69 -7.12
C HIS A 10 -11.26 -6.23 -6.96
N ARG A 11 -11.51 -6.94 -5.88
CA ARG A 11 -12.82 -7.20 -5.31
C ARG A 11 -12.71 -7.42 -3.81
N LEU A 12 -13.81 -7.22 -3.09
CA LEU A 12 -13.89 -7.40 -1.65
C LEU A 12 -14.76 -8.61 -1.33
N VAL A 13 -14.15 -9.69 -0.88
CA VAL A 13 -14.87 -10.92 -0.49
C VAL A 13 -15.78 -10.62 0.69
N ASP A 14 -17.01 -11.15 0.65
CA ASP A 14 -18.04 -11.00 1.69
C ASP A 14 -18.50 -9.56 1.94
N HIS A 15 -18.33 -8.68 0.95
CA HIS A 15 -18.76 -7.27 1.07
C HIS A 15 -20.30 -7.12 1.06
N GLY A 16 -21.02 -8.03 0.40
CA GLY A 16 -22.49 -7.98 0.30
C GLY A 16 -23.03 -6.88 -0.62
N GLY A 17 -22.16 -6.19 -1.38
CA GLY A 17 -22.53 -5.09 -2.27
C GLY A 17 -21.75 -5.12 -3.58
N LYS A 18 -21.75 -3.99 -4.31
CA LYS A 18 -21.14 -3.88 -5.65
C LYS A 18 -19.65 -4.22 -5.66
N CYS A 19 -18.93 -3.88 -4.58
CA CYS A 19 -17.48 -4.12 -4.50
C CYS A 19 -17.10 -5.61 -4.37
N GLU A 20 -18.07 -6.50 -4.20
CA GLU A 20 -17.86 -7.94 -4.29
C GLU A 20 -17.60 -8.44 -5.72
N ASN A 21 -18.02 -7.65 -6.72
CA ASN A 21 -17.69 -7.97 -8.11
C ASN A 21 -16.25 -7.57 -8.43
N LEU A 22 -15.65 -8.26 -9.41
CA LEU A 22 -14.38 -7.82 -9.99
C LEU A 22 -14.57 -6.47 -10.68
N HIS A 23 -13.83 -5.46 -10.26
CA HIS A 23 -13.86 -4.10 -10.80
C HIS A 23 -12.51 -3.42 -10.60
N GLY A 24 -12.38 -2.16 -10.93
CA GLY A 24 -11.12 -1.44 -10.77
C GLY A 24 -11.31 0.06 -10.67
N HIS A 25 -10.25 0.72 -10.20
CA HIS A 25 -10.20 2.16 -10.01
C HIS A 25 -8.90 2.78 -10.55
N ASN A 26 -8.98 4.08 -10.78
CA ASN A 26 -7.79 4.93 -10.96
C ASN A 26 -7.39 5.46 -9.58
N TYR A 27 -6.57 4.69 -8.90
CA TYR A 27 -6.10 5.01 -7.56
C TYR A 27 -5.12 6.17 -7.55
N THR A 28 -5.07 6.85 -6.40
CA THR A 28 -4.00 7.80 -6.08
C THR A 28 -3.46 7.51 -4.69
N ALA A 29 -2.17 7.15 -4.60
CA ALA A 29 -1.45 7.03 -3.35
C ALA A 29 -0.76 8.36 -3.01
N GLN A 30 -0.95 8.86 -1.78
CA GLN A 30 -0.23 10.00 -1.24
C GLN A 30 0.66 9.53 -0.09
N ILE A 31 1.97 9.70 -0.26
CA ILE A 31 2.99 9.25 0.68
C ILE A 31 3.56 10.47 1.42
N PHE A 32 3.40 10.50 2.74
CA PHE A 32 3.89 11.58 3.59
C PHE A 32 5.15 11.13 4.31
N VAL A 33 6.25 11.79 4.00
CA VAL A 33 7.57 11.50 4.54
C VAL A 33 7.97 12.59 5.51
N THR A 34 8.48 12.22 6.67
CA THR A 34 9.02 13.08 7.70
C THR A 34 10.49 12.71 7.96
N GLY A 35 11.32 13.69 8.23
CA GLY A 35 12.72 13.50 8.64
C GLY A 35 13.04 14.41 9.82
N THR A 36 14.06 14.05 10.59
CA THR A 36 14.54 14.82 11.75
C THR A 36 15.51 15.93 11.36
N GLU A 37 16.10 15.84 10.18
CA GLU A 37 17.13 16.75 9.68
C GLU A 37 16.83 17.16 8.24
N THR A 38 17.41 18.24 7.79
CA THR A 38 17.44 18.66 6.39
C THR A 38 18.87 18.66 5.86
N ASP A 39 19.02 18.49 4.55
CA ASP A 39 20.31 18.62 3.89
C ASP A 39 20.80 20.08 3.86
N SER A 40 21.99 20.32 3.26
CA SER A 40 22.63 21.64 3.17
C SER A 40 21.83 22.70 2.42
N ILE A 41 20.80 22.29 1.67
CA ILE A 41 19.91 23.21 0.95
C ILE A 41 18.47 23.21 1.49
N GLY A 42 18.25 22.58 2.67
CA GLY A 42 16.99 22.65 3.40
C GLY A 42 15.96 21.58 3.01
N ARG A 43 16.35 20.46 2.36
CA ARG A 43 15.43 19.37 2.01
C ARG A 43 15.52 18.25 3.02
N VAL A 44 14.37 17.70 3.41
CA VAL A 44 14.28 16.42 4.16
C VAL A 44 14.75 15.26 3.27
N VAL A 45 14.26 15.21 2.04
CA VAL A 45 14.63 14.26 0.99
C VAL A 45 14.17 14.82 -0.35
N ASP A 46 14.89 14.52 -1.42
CA ASP A 46 14.43 14.93 -2.76
C ASP A 46 13.17 14.16 -3.16
N PHE A 47 12.16 14.87 -3.69
CA PHE A 47 10.92 14.26 -4.17
C PHE A 47 11.11 13.22 -5.28
N SER A 48 12.20 13.34 -6.07
CA SER A 48 12.54 12.39 -7.12
C SER A 48 12.95 11.03 -6.54
N VAL A 49 13.63 11.02 -5.39
CA VAL A 49 14.02 9.79 -4.68
C VAL A 49 12.77 9.05 -4.20
N ILE A 50 11.88 9.75 -3.49
CA ILE A 50 10.62 9.15 -3.03
C ILE A 50 9.75 8.69 -4.21
N LYS A 51 9.69 9.49 -5.29
CA LYS A 51 8.99 9.09 -6.50
C LYS A 51 9.56 7.80 -7.08
N ARG A 52 10.89 7.71 -7.22
CA ARG A 52 11.55 6.53 -7.77
C ARG A 52 11.21 5.28 -6.97
N LEU A 53 11.38 5.30 -5.67
CA LEU A 53 11.14 4.16 -4.79
C LEU A 53 9.68 3.67 -4.88
N PHE A 54 8.76 4.54 -4.52
CA PHE A 54 7.34 4.16 -4.43
C PHE A 54 6.68 3.94 -5.79
N LYS A 55 7.05 4.74 -6.83
CA LYS A 55 6.49 4.56 -8.16
C LYS A 55 6.96 3.24 -8.78
N THR A 56 8.24 2.90 -8.65
CA THR A 56 8.76 1.62 -9.14
C THR A 56 8.04 0.46 -8.46
N TRP A 57 7.95 0.49 -7.12
CA TRP A 57 7.26 -0.55 -6.39
C TRP A 57 5.78 -0.70 -6.82
N ILE A 58 5.04 0.42 -6.94
CA ILE A 58 3.64 0.41 -7.36
C ILE A 58 3.50 -0.10 -8.80
N ASP A 59 4.39 0.31 -9.71
CA ASP A 59 4.38 -0.14 -11.10
C ASP A 59 4.65 -1.64 -11.22
N ASP A 60 5.52 -2.16 -10.37
CA ASP A 60 5.89 -3.57 -10.41
C ASP A 60 4.83 -4.48 -9.77
N HIS A 61 4.03 -3.96 -8.82
CA HIS A 61 3.14 -4.79 -8.01
C HIS A 61 1.65 -4.50 -8.23
N TRP A 62 1.25 -3.22 -8.33
CA TRP A 62 -0.16 -2.84 -8.33
C TRP A 62 -0.66 -2.23 -9.63
N ASP A 63 0.18 -1.45 -10.33
CA ASP A 63 -0.26 -0.78 -11.56
C ASP A 63 -0.58 -1.81 -12.65
N HIS A 64 -1.80 -1.72 -13.22
CA HIS A 64 -2.33 -2.67 -14.21
C HIS A 64 -2.37 -4.13 -13.70
N ALA A 65 -2.51 -4.35 -12.39
CA ALA A 65 -2.65 -5.66 -11.78
C ALA A 65 -4.06 -5.85 -11.19
N MET A 66 -4.43 -7.13 -11.01
CA MET A 66 -5.50 -7.52 -10.10
C MET A 66 -4.91 -7.70 -8.71
N VAL A 67 -5.31 -6.86 -7.76
CA VAL A 67 -4.93 -6.98 -6.35
C VAL A 67 -6.04 -7.74 -5.64
N LEU A 68 -5.74 -8.94 -5.15
CA LEU A 68 -6.73 -9.84 -4.57
C LEU A 68 -6.29 -10.32 -3.18
N TRP A 69 -7.26 -10.68 -2.36
CA TRP A 69 -7.00 -11.42 -1.14
C TRP A 69 -6.49 -12.83 -1.47
N ASP A 70 -5.43 -13.30 -0.80
CA ASP A 70 -4.82 -14.61 -1.04
C ASP A 70 -5.76 -15.80 -0.78
N ASN A 71 -6.80 -15.59 0.05
CA ASN A 71 -7.86 -16.59 0.27
C ASN A 71 -8.98 -16.58 -0.78
N ASP A 72 -8.98 -15.63 -1.72
CA ASP A 72 -9.96 -15.58 -2.81
C ASP A 72 -9.59 -16.54 -3.96
N THR A 73 -9.60 -17.84 -3.67
CA THR A 73 -9.17 -18.88 -4.60
C THR A 73 -9.96 -18.89 -5.92
N THR A 74 -11.22 -18.43 -5.88
CA THR A 74 -12.08 -18.39 -7.08
C THR A 74 -11.64 -17.29 -8.04
N ALA A 75 -11.46 -16.06 -7.56
CA ALA A 75 -11.01 -14.96 -8.39
C ALA A 75 -9.56 -15.18 -8.85
N ILE A 76 -8.68 -15.69 -7.99
CA ILE A 76 -7.29 -16.01 -8.34
C ILE A 76 -7.25 -16.98 -9.53
N LYS A 77 -7.98 -18.09 -9.48
CA LYS A 77 -8.04 -19.07 -10.59
C LYS A 77 -8.61 -18.44 -11.86
N ALA A 78 -9.64 -17.60 -11.74
CA ALA A 78 -10.23 -16.94 -12.90
C ALA A 78 -9.23 -15.99 -13.58
N ILE A 79 -8.48 -15.18 -12.82
CA ILE A 79 -7.47 -14.28 -13.37
C ILE A 79 -6.31 -15.07 -13.98
N GLN A 80 -5.84 -16.13 -13.31
CA GLN A 80 -4.77 -16.98 -13.81
C GLN A 80 -5.13 -17.76 -15.08
N SER A 81 -6.42 -17.91 -15.41
CA SER A 81 -6.85 -18.53 -16.68
C SER A 81 -6.74 -17.60 -17.89
N VAL A 82 -6.43 -16.31 -17.68
CA VAL A 82 -6.24 -15.31 -18.75
C VAL A 82 -4.75 -15.01 -18.89
N GLU A 83 -4.22 -15.09 -20.11
CA GLU A 83 -2.82 -14.78 -20.40
C GLU A 83 -2.69 -13.64 -21.44
N PRO A 84 -1.81 -12.66 -21.23
CA PRO A 84 -1.01 -12.44 -20.00
C PRO A 84 -1.88 -11.92 -18.84
N ASN A 85 -1.45 -12.20 -17.60
CA ASN A 85 -2.09 -11.63 -16.42
C ASN A 85 -1.04 -11.01 -15.49
N ARG A 86 -1.52 -10.08 -14.62
CA ARG A 86 -0.76 -9.54 -13.50
C ARG A 86 -1.61 -9.66 -12.25
N LEU A 87 -1.11 -10.38 -11.28
CA LEU A 87 -1.79 -10.69 -10.03
C LEU A 87 -0.88 -10.36 -8.86
N HIS A 88 -1.38 -9.56 -7.92
CA HIS A 88 -0.74 -9.29 -6.64
C HIS A 88 -1.66 -9.75 -5.51
N LEU A 89 -1.14 -10.61 -4.62
CA LEU A 89 -1.92 -11.17 -3.52
C LEU A 89 -1.58 -10.43 -2.21
N LEU A 90 -2.63 -10.09 -1.47
CA LEU A 90 -2.54 -9.52 -0.14
C LEU A 90 -3.15 -10.51 0.88
N PRO A 91 -2.67 -10.56 2.13
CA PRO A 91 -3.20 -11.46 3.15
C PRO A 91 -4.54 -10.99 3.74
N PHE A 92 -5.26 -10.12 3.04
CA PHE A 92 -6.52 -9.50 3.45
C PHE A 92 -7.28 -8.96 2.24
N ASN A 93 -8.56 -8.60 2.41
CA ASN A 93 -9.33 -7.89 1.39
C ASN A 93 -8.61 -6.57 1.01
N PRO A 94 -8.42 -6.29 -0.30
CA PRO A 94 -7.74 -5.10 -0.79
C PRO A 94 -8.64 -3.86 -0.73
N THR A 95 -9.09 -3.49 0.47
CA THR A 95 -9.77 -2.21 0.72
C THR A 95 -8.75 -1.07 0.68
N ALA A 96 -9.19 0.15 0.45
CA ALA A 96 -8.32 1.33 0.46
C ALA A 96 -7.56 1.48 1.80
N GLU A 97 -8.22 1.14 2.93
CA GLU A 97 -7.63 1.14 4.27
C GLU A 97 -6.50 0.12 4.40
N ASN A 98 -6.74 -1.12 3.96
CA ASN A 98 -5.76 -2.19 4.03
C ASN A 98 -4.59 -1.95 3.07
N MET A 99 -4.84 -1.43 1.88
CA MET A 99 -3.80 -1.04 0.93
C MET A 99 -2.94 0.12 1.49
N ALA A 100 -3.56 1.14 2.11
CA ALA A 100 -2.84 2.23 2.75
C ALA A 100 -1.97 1.74 3.91
N ARG A 101 -2.50 0.84 4.76
CA ARG A 101 -1.77 0.22 5.86
C ARG A 101 -0.60 -0.63 5.36
N PHE A 102 -0.82 -1.44 4.34
CA PHE A 102 0.23 -2.28 3.76
C PHE A 102 1.39 -1.44 3.21
N LEU A 103 1.09 -0.35 2.47
CA LEU A 103 2.13 0.58 2.03
C LEU A 103 2.87 1.22 3.19
N LEU A 104 2.17 1.61 4.26
CA LEU A 104 2.76 2.28 5.40
C LEU A 104 3.64 1.33 6.22
N GLU A 105 3.12 0.16 6.58
CA GLU A 105 3.72 -0.71 7.59
C GLU A 105 4.67 -1.77 7.02
N GLN A 106 4.44 -2.20 5.77
CA GLN A 106 5.24 -3.27 5.15
C GLN A 106 6.18 -2.72 4.07
N VAL A 107 5.65 -1.99 3.11
CA VAL A 107 6.42 -1.54 1.95
C VAL A 107 7.36 -0.38 2.28
N SER A 108 6.87 0.62 3.04
CA SER A 108 7.65 1.83 3.30
C SER A 108 8.96 1.57 4.05
N PRO A 109 9.01 0.72 5.10
CA PRO A 109 10.29 0.44 5.79
C PRO A 109 11.30 -0.24 4.87
N GLU A 110 10.85 -1.17 4.02
CA GLU A 110 11.70 -1.85 3.06
C GLU A 110 12.32 -0.85 2.07
N LEU A 111 11.49 -0.04 1.42
CA LEU A 111 11.94 0.94 0.44
C LEU A 111 12.85 2.02 1.05
N LEU A 112 12.55 2.48 2.25
CA LEU A 112 13.39 3.49 2.91
C LEU A 112 14.72 2.92 3.40
N SER A 113 14.83 1.61 3.57
CA SER A 113 16.11 0.96 3.88
C SER A 113 17.15 1.12 2.77
N GLU A 114 16.72 1.43 1.53
CA GLU A 114 17.62 1.73 0.41
C GLU A 114 18.28 3.12 0.50
N ILE A 115 17.77 3.99 1.38
CA ILE A 115 18.22 5.39 1.51
C ILE A 115 18.48 5.78 2.98
N PRO A 116 19.27 4.99 3.73
CA PRO A 116 19.44 5.19 5.18
C PRO A 116 20.07 6.53 5.55
N GLU A 117 20.80 7.15 4.61
CA GLU A 117 21.45 8.45 4.80
C GLU A 117 20.47 9.60 5.03
N TYR A 118 19.20 9.47 4.58
CA TYR A 118 18.20 10.53 4.75
C TYR A 118 17.53 10.54 6.12
N LYS A 119 17.62 9.45 6.91
CA LYS A 119 16.97 9.33 8.23
C LYS A 119 15.51 9.74 8.21
N VAL A 120 14.77 9.23 7.24
CA VAL A 120 13.35 9.57 6.98
C VAL A 120 12.44 8.40 7.33
N GLN A 121 11.18 8.74 7.59
CA GLN A 121 10.09 7.79 7.85
C GLN A 121 8.85 8.19 7.07
N VAL A 122 8.10 7.23 6.56
CA VAL A 122 6.72 7.48 6.12
C VAL A 122 5.84 7.49 7.36
N THR A 123 5.16 8.60 7.59
CA THR A 123 4.30 8.78 8.78
C THR A 123 2.83 8.68 8.45
N LYS A 124 2.47 8.81 7.17
CA LYS A 124 1.09 8.72 6.72
C LYS A 124 1.01 8.27 5.27
N VAL A 125 0.01 7.45 4.97
CA VAL A 125 -0.38 7.08 3.60
C VAL A 125 -1.87 7.33 3.43
N ILE A 126 -2.26 7.93 2.29
CA ILE A 126 -3.65 8.07 1.87
C ILE A 126 -3.80 7.34 0.54
N ILE A 127 -4.80 6.47 0.45
CA ILE A 127 -5.21 5.84 -0.81
C ILE A 127 -6.58 6.40 -1.20
N TRP A 128 -6.59 7.13 -2.29
CA TRP A 128 -7.80 7.55 -2.97
C TRP A 128 -8.23 6.46 -3.95
N GLU A 129 -9.40 5.92 -3.76
CA GLU A 129 -10.02 4.93 -4.63
C GLU A 129 -10.81 5.60 -5.76
N THR A 130 -11.45 6.73 -5.43
CA THR A 130 -12.15 7.62 -6.36
C THR A 130 -11.77 9.07 -6.07
N GLU A 131 -12.27 10.03 -6.86
CA GLU A 131 -12.04 11.46 -6.60
C GLU A 131 -12.67 11.96 -5.28
N THR A 132 -13.63 11.20 -4.73
CA THR A 132 -14.42 11.61 -3.56
C THR A 132 -14.28 10.66 -2.36
N ALA A 133 -13.56 9.55 -2.50
CA ALA A 133 -13.43 8.54 -1.44
C ALA A 133 -11.98 8.13 -1.26
N CYS A 134 -11.49 8.20 -0.04
CA CYS A 134 -10.15 7.77 0.34
C CYS A 134 -10.12 7.16 1.73
N ALA A 135 -9.07 6.40 1.98
CA ALA A 135 -8.68 5.95 3.31
C ALA A 135 -7.32 6.55 3.70
N GLU A 136 -7.19 6.96 4.95
CA GLU A 136 -5.96 7.48 5.53
C GLU A 136 -5.49 6.58 6.66
N VAL A 137 -4.19 6.24 6.66
CA VAL A 137 -3.52 5.55 7.76
C VAL A 137 -2.31 6.36 8.18
N THR A 138 -2.19 6.61 9.47
CA THR A 138 -1.10 7.38 10.09
C THR A 138 -0.39 6.50 11.11
N LEU A 139 0.93 6.56 11.19
CA LEU A 139 1.67 5.94 12.28
C LEU A 139 1.30 6.62 13.59
N ASP A 140 0.94 5.82 14.59
CA ASP A 140 0.80 6.33 15.95
C ASP A 140 2.20 6.57 16.52
N THR A 141 2.58 7.84 16.60
CA THR A 141 3.87 8.28 17.18
C THR A 141 3.73 8.64 18.67
N SER A 142 2.60 8.32 19.29
CA SER A 142 2.39 8.56 20.72
C SER A 142 3.30 7.67 21.56
N PRO A 143 3.99 8.20 22.60
CA PRO A 143 4.96 7.42 23.38
C PRO A 143 4.35 6.30 24.26
N ALA A 144 3.08 5.99 24.13
CA ALA A 144 2.33 5.07 25.01
C ALA A 144 1.99 3.70 24.42
N ASN A 145 2.42 3.33 23.21
CA ASN A 145 2.01 2.05 22.60
C ASN A 145 3.17 1.28 21.96
N GLU A 146 4.23 0.96 22.72
CA GLU A 146 5.26 0.01 22.26
C GLU A 146 4.78 -1.47 22.20
N HIS A 147 3.50 -1.75 22.49
CA HIS A 147 3.03 -3.14 22.67
C HIS A 147 1.96 -3.64 21.67
N VAL A 148 1.57 -2.92 20.63
CA VAL A 148 0.48 -3.38 19.75
C VAL A 148 0.87 -3.60 18.28
N THR A 149 2.06 -3.23 17.82
CA THR A 149 2.37 -3.16 16.39
C THR A 149 2.99 -4.42 15.76
N ALA A 150 3.34 -5.46 16.51
CA ALA A 150 4.10 -6.58 15.94
C ALA A 150 3.34 -7.89 15.68
N ASN A 151 2.10 -8.07 16.09
CA ASN A 151 1.46 -9.40 16.10
C ASN A 151 0.06 -9.54 15.46
N ALA A 152 -0.48 -8.53 14.82
CA ALA A 152 -1.84 -8.63 14.26
C ALA A 152 -1.95 -9.52 12.98
N TRP A 153 -0.82 -9.90 12.37
CA TRP A 153 -0.81 -10.63 11.10
C TRP A 153 -0.20 -12.05 11.18
N LYS A 154 0.15 -12.51 12.40
CA LYS A 154 0.74 -13.85 12.64
C LYS A 154 -0.18 -14.74 13.49
N GLN A 155 -1.44 -14.88 13.13
CA GLN A 155 -2.30 -15.96 13.65
C GLN A 155 -2.96 -16.62 12.45
N ASP A 156 -2.60 -17.75 12.29
CA ASP A 156 -2.83 -19.14 12.16
C ASP A 156 -2.32 -19.72 10.82
N ALA A 157 -1.03 -20.03 10.79
CA ALA A 157 -0.54 -21.10 9.93
C ALA A 157 -0.31 -22.34 10.81
N SER A 158 -1.38 -22.90 11.35
CA SER A 158 -1.34 -24.25 11.95
C SER A 158 -2.78 -24.73 12.24
N VAL A 159 -3.38 -25.41 11.27
CA VAL A 159 -4.05 -26.72 11.36
C VAL A 159 -4.23 -27.24 9.94
#